data_a43a5055bce3540fa6322d5a217703f0
#
_entry.id   a43a5055bce3540fa6322d5a217703f0
#
_cell.length_a   1.000
_cell.length_b   1.000
_cell.length_c   1.000
_cell.angle_alpha   90.00
_cell.angle_beta   90.00
_cell.angle_gamma   90.00
#
_symmetry.space_group_name_H-M   'P 1'
#
loop_
_entity.id
_entity.type
_entity.pdbx_description
1 polymer ?
#
loop_
_entity_poly.entity_id
_entity_poly.type
_entity_poly.pdbx_seq_one_letter_code
_entity_poly.pdbx_strand_id
1 'polypeptide(L)' 'MQAAIETRQDGSVAIELDQDAARAMLASLLFAARFHEGIASLAGMVEAGLQQDETQLVRRNLCQ' A
#
# COMPACT_ATOMS: atom_id res chain seq x y z
N MET A 1 -4.14 -10.19 -9.60
CA MET A 1 -3.17 -9.19 -9.10
C MET A 1 -2.94 -8.13 -10.15
N GLN A 2 -3.24 -6.89 -9.85
CA GLN A 2 -3.12 -5.79 -10.80
C GLN A 2 -2.35 -4.64 -10.19
N ALA A 3 -1.52 -3.98 -11.00
CA ALA A 3 -0.76 -2.82 -10.60
C ALA A 3 -0.69 -1.83 -11.75
N ALA A 4 -0.80 -0.54 -11.44
CA ALA A 4 -0.64 0.53 -12.40
C ALA A 4 0.35 1.55 -11.85
N ILE A 5 1.26 2.03 -12.70
CA ILE A 5 2.29 2.97 -12.30
C ILE A 5 2.15 4.22 -13.17
N GLU A 6 2.07 5.38 -12.52
CA GLU A 6 1.97 6.66 -13.19
C GLU A 6 3.13 7.55 -12.74
N THR A 7 3.86 8.11 -13.70
CA THR A 7 4.93 9.07 -13.42
C THR A 7 4.41 10.48 -13.64
N ARG A 8 4.57 11.34 -12.64
CA ARG A 8 4.11 12.72 -12.69
C ARG A 8 5.21 13.63 -13.18
N GLN A 9 4.81 14.84 -13.63
CA GLN A 9 5.75 15.82 -14.17
C GLN A 9 6.75 16.32 -13.14
N ASP A 10 6.40 16.29 -11.86
CA ASP A 10 7.28 16.73 -10.78
C ASP A 10 8.33 15.68 -10.39
N GLY A 11 8.34 14.54 -11.09
CA GLY A 11 9.26 13.45 -10.81
C GLY A 11 8.75 12.43 -9.81
N SER A 12 7.56 12.65 -9.22
CA SER A 12 6.97 11.68 -8.31
C SER A 12 6.33 10.53 -9.09
N VAL A 13 6.10 9.43 -8.40
CA VAL A 13 5.50 8.23 -8.98
C VAL A 13 4.31 7.84 -8.13
N ALA A 14 3.16 7.62 -8.77
CA ALA A 14 1.97 7.10 -8.12
C ALA A 14 1.81 5.64 -8.51
N ILE A 15 1.52 4.79 -7.55
CA ILE A 15 1.32 3.36 -7.76
C ILE A 15 -0.06 2.99 -7.24
N GLU A 16 -0.89 2.42 -8.11
CA GLU A 16 -2.17 1.83 -7.73
C GLU A 16 -2.03 0.33 -7.70
N LEU A 17 -2.46 -0.28 -6.60
CA LEU A 17 -2.40 -1.73 -6.41
C LEU A 17 -3.76 -2.22 -5.97
N ASP A 18 -4.21 -3.36 -6.51
CA ASP A 18 -5.35 -4.04 -5.90
C ASP A 18 -4.91 -4.64 -4.55
N GLN A 19 -5.86 -5.15 -3.77
CA GLN A 19 -5.54 -5.64 -2.43
C GLN A 19 -4.53 -6.78 -2.45
N ASP A 20 -4.65 -7.68 -3.40
CA ASP A 20 -3.72 -8.81 -3.49
C ASP A 20 -2.31 -8.34 -3.80
N ALA A 21 -2.16 -7.40 -4.74
CA ALA A 21 -0.86 -6.85 -5.09
C ALA A 21 -0.26 -6.05 -3.91
N ALA A 22 -1.10 -5.30 -3.20
CA ALA A 22 -0.65 -4.52 -2.05
C ALA A 22 -0.16 -5.43 -0.92
N ARG A 23 -0.86 -6.52 -0.65
CA ARG A 23 -0.44 -7.49 0.38
C ARG A 23 0.85 -8.19 0.00
N ALA A 24 1.00 -8.56 -1.27
CA ALA A 24 2.23 -9.18 -1.76
C ALA A 24 3.41 -8.21 -1.64
N MET A 25 3.20 -6.94 -1.99
CA MET A 25 4.21 -5.90 -1.85
C MET A 25 4.58 -5.71 -0.38
N LEU A 26 3.59 -5.66 0.51
CA LEU A 26 3.83 -5.48 1.95
C LEU A 26 4.71 -6.60 2.50
N ALA A 27 4.41 -7.85 2.14
CA ALA A 27 5.22 -8.99 2.58
C ALA A 27 6.68 -8.86 2.12
N SER A 28 6.88 -8.44 0.86
CA SER A 28 8.21 -8.22 0.31
C SER A 28 8.95 -7.09 1.01
N LEU A 29 8.23 -5.99 1.30
CA LEU A 29 8.82 -4.84 1.98
C LEU A 29 9.20 -5.17 3.42
N LEU A 30 8.37 -5.94 4.13
CA LEU A 30 8.68 -6.36 5.49
C LEU A 30 9.93 -7.23 5.54
N PHE A 31 10.10 -8.09 4.55
CA PHE A 31 11.32 -8.88 4.43
C PHE A 31 12.53 -7.99 4.18
N ALA A 32 12.43 -7.05 3.22
CA ALA A 32 13.52 -6.15 2.86
C ALA A 32 13.85 -5.17 3.98
N ALA A 33 12.87 -4.83 4.83
CA ALA A 33 13.06 -3.90 5.94
C ALA A 33 14.10 -4.38 6.96
N ARG A 34 14.37 -5.68 7.01
CA ARG A 34 15.41 -6.25 7.87
C ARG A 34 16.79 -5.74 7.50
N PHE A 35 16.96 -5.30 6.26
CA PHE A 35 18.25 -4.91 5.71
C PHE A 35 18.33 -3.41 5.39
N HIS A 36 17.20 -2.66 5.50
CA HIS A 36 17.16 -1.28 5.05
C HIS A 36 16.08 -0.49 5.77
N GLU A 37 16.47 0.54 6.53
CA GLU A 37 15.53 1.34 7.34
C GLU A 37 14.48 2.05 6.51
N GLY A 38 14.84 2.59 5.34
CA GLY A 38 13.91 3.29 4.47
C GLY A 38 12.76 2.38 4.01
N ILE A 39 13.02 1.09 3.84
CA ILE A 39 12.01 0.13 3.45
C ILE A 39 11.00 -0.11 4.57
N ALA A 40 11.43 -0.04 5.83
CA ALA A 40 10.51 -0.18 6.97
C ALA A 40 9.46 0.93 6.97
N SER A 41 9.85 2.17 6.68
CA SER A 41 8.91 3.30 6.56
C SER A 41 7.91 3.08 5.43
N LEU A 42 8.40 2.61 4.28
CA LEU A 42 7.55 2.34 3.12
C LEU A 42 6.55 1.22 3.42
N ALA A 43 6.99 0.17 4.10
CA ALA A 43 6.11 -0.92 4.52
C ALA A 43 4.99 -0.42 5.43
N GLY A 44 5.31 0.48 6.37
CA GLY A 44 4.31 1.09 7.24
C GLY A 44 3.27 1.89 6.48
N MET A 45 3.66 2.59 5.43
CA MET A 45 2.74 3.35 4.59
C MET A 45 1.79 2.44 3.82
N VAL A 46 2.29 1.33 3.27
CA VAL A 46 1.45 0.36 2.56
C VAL A 46 0.46 -0.29 3.53
N GLU A 47 0.91 -0.66 4.71
CA GLU A 47 0.05 -1.25 5.74
C GLU A 47 -1.06 -0.28 6.15
N ALA A 48 -0.74 1.00 6.34
CA ALA A 48 -1.73 2.01 6.70
C ALA A 48 -2.77 2.18 5.60
N GLY A 49 -2.36 2.14 4.33
CA GLY A 49 -3.28 2.21 3.20
C GLY A 49 -4.26 1.04 3.17
N LEU A 50 -3.77 -0.18 3.42
CA LEU A 50 -4.62 -1.36 3.47
C LEU A 50 -5.64 -1.27 4.62
N GLN A 51 -5.21 -0.81 5.79
CA GLN A 51 -6.10 -0.64 6.94
C GLN A 51 -7.18 0.40 6.68
N GLN A 52 -6.84 1.49 5.99
CA GLN A 52 -7.82 2.52 5.65
C GLN A 52 -8.93 1.97 4.75
N ASP A 53 -8.58 1.17 3.76
CA ASP A 53 -9.57 0.58 2.86
C ASP A 53 -10.53 -0.32 3.63
N GLU A 54 -10.03 -1.16 4.51
CA GLU A 54 -10.86 -2.03 5.35
C GLU A 54 -11.78 -1.22 6.27
N THR A 55 -11.26 -0.15 6.87
CA THR A 55 -12.03 0.73 7.73
C THR A 55 -13.15 1.42 6.96
N GLN A 56 -12.87 1.88 5.75
CA GLN A 56 -13.87 2.52 4.90
C GLN A 56 -14.99 1.57 4.52
N LEU A 57 -14.67 0.32 4.21
CA LEU A 57 -15.67 -0.69 3.90
C LEU A 57 -16.59 -0.95 5.09
N VAL A 58 -16.04 -1.05 6.28
CA VAL A 58 -16.82 -1.24 7.52
C VAL A 58 -17.73 -0.04 7.75
N ARG A 59 -17.24 1.17 7.56
CA ARG A 59 -18.05 2.39 7.73
C ARG A 59 -19.23 2.43 6.77
N ARG A 60 -19.02 2.03 5.51
CA ARG A 60 -20.11 1.98 4.53
C ARG A 60 -21.22 1.04 4.99
N ASN A 61 -20.85 -0.11 5.51
CA ASN A 61 -21.82 -1.08 5.98
C ASN A 61 -22.57 -0.57 7.20
N LEU A 62 -21.91 0.17 8.08
CA LEU A 62 -22.56 0.73 9.28
C LEU A 62 -23.48 1.91 8.96
N CYS A 63 -23.19 2.66 7.91
CA CYS A 63 -23.99 3.83 7.54
C CYS A 63 -25.26 3.47 6.78
N GLN A 64 -25.41 2.23 6.39
CA GLN A 64 -26.63 1.76 5.76
C GLN A 64 -27.63 1.27 6.78
#